data_ec4ea775371bc15f7365e52701bb13fe
#
_entry.id   ec4ea775371bc15f7365e52701bb13fe
#
_cell.length_a   1.000
_cell.length_b   1.000
_cell.length_c   1.000
_cell.angle_alpha   90.00
_cell.angle_beta   90.00
_cell.angle_gamma   90.00
#
_symmetry.space_group_name_H-M   'P 1'
#
loop_
_entity.id
_entity.type
_entity.pdbx_description
1 polymer ?
#
loop_
_entity_poly.entity_id
_entity_poly.type
_entity_poly.pdbx_seq_one_letter_code
_entity_poly.pdbx_strand_id
1 'polypeptide(L)'
;MSILVVDVGTSGLRAAVVRQDGSVHFLNYESCRPDTPSSGLVEFDPQKMADAVLRVCNATITQSKNSDTIDAVGITNQRASTVMWSKSTGKPLGPALGWQDLRTVFDCITAASEHSIKLAPNQTATKAAWMIQNYVVAKNLDFSDVRIGTVDSWIASVLSNNKLHVTDSTNAGATGLCTLDASSWSERICDLLKVDVSMLPKIVKSTGVIGNATALPGSPPIASLIGDQQSSLIGQGCINSGATKITFGTGGMLDVFTGTTSPTKMQRSENGSYPLVAYSDEQTTFWAAEAIMLSAGTNIEWLRDDLQIISTSQESHEIAMQVNDSGGVVFVPALFGLGTPHWDYGARGTLLGLTRGTTRAHIVRAVLEGIAHRGADMLEAVIADTKLSVTSLRVDGGMSQNLMFMQSLANTTGLNIEISPVTEATTLGTAFLAGIAVGTWPSINQATSTTKPAKVVTPTEKLDRAQWHEAVTRSRGWIPSLSSLDF
;
A
#
# COMPACT_ATOMS: atom_id res chain seq x y z
N MET A 1 11.86 3.40 -26.13
CA MET A 1 10.93 2.39 -25.60
C MET A 1 10.08 3.05 -24.53
N SER A 2 8.78 2.74 -24.52
CA SER A 2 7.83 3.38 -23.61
C SER A 2 6.87 2.36 -23.01
N ILE A 3 6.66 2.44 -21.71
CA ILE A 3 5.81 1.53 -20.94
C ILE A 3 4.54 2.26 -20.53
N LEU A 4 3.38 1.70 -20.88
CA LEU A 4 2.10 2.15 -20.32
C LEU A 4 1.93 1.54 -18.94
N VAL A 5 1.73 2.36 -17.94
CA VAL A 5 1.43 1.91 -16.57
C VAL A 5 -0.02 2.22 -16.24
N VAL A 6 -0.70 1.25 -15.67
CA VAL A 6 -2.05 1.37 -15.10
C VAL A 6 -1.94 1.20 -13.59
N ASP A 7 -2.27 2.24 -12.84
CA ASP A 7 -2.24 2.25 -11.37
C ASP A 7 -3.67 2.42 -10.84
N VAL A 8 -4.16 1.40 -10.14
CA VAL A 8 -5.52 1.35 -9.59
C VAL A 8 -5.47 1.43 -8.07
N GLY A 9 -5.43 2.66 -7.56
CA GLY A 9 -5.42 2.95 -6.13
C GLY A 9 -6.81 2.91 -5.48
N THR A 10 -6.87 3.18 -4.18
CA THR A 10 -8.11 3.15 -3.38
C THR A 10 -9.08 4.28 -3.74
N SER A 11 -8.58 5.48 -4.02
CA SER A 11 -9.40 6.67 -4.26
C SER A 11 -9.53 7.06 -5.72
N GLY A 12 -8.78 6.41 -6.61
CA GLY A 12 -8.76 6.71 -8.03
C GLY A 12 -7.75 5.86 -8.77
N LEU A 13 -7.80 5.97 -10.07
CA LEU A 13 -6.93 5.22 -10.96
C LEU A 13 -6.29 6.16 -11.98
N ARG A 14 -5.14 5.76 -12.49
CA ARG A 14 -4.38 6.54 -13.45
C ARG A 14 -3.71 5.66 -14.50
N ALA A 15 -3.45 6.25 -15.65
CA ALA A 15 -2.56 5.69 -16.64
C ALA A 15 -1.51 6.74 -17.05
N ALA A 16 -0.28 6.29 -17.26
CA ALA A 16 0.81 7.15 -17.70
C ALA A 16 1.79 6.37 -18.58
N VAL A 17 2.55 7.09 -19.39
CA VAL A 17 3.65 6.53 -20.18
C VAL A 17 4.97 6.83 -19.45
N VAL A 18 5.77 5.79 -19.22
CA VAL A 18 7.12 5.91 -18.66
C VAL A 18 8.12 5.60 -19.78
N ARG A 19 9.05 6.54 -20.03
CA ARG A 19 10.11 6.38 -21.00
C ARG A 19 11.36 5.75 -20.39
N GLN A 20 12.30 5.34 -21.25
CA GLN A 20 13.53 4.69 -20.84
C GLN A 20 14.44 5.54 -19.93
N ASP A 21 14.31 6.86 -19.96
CA ASP A 21 15.01 7.78 -19.04
C ASP A 21 14.35 7.90 -17.66
N GLY A 22 13.24 7.19 -17.41
CA GLY A 22 12.47 7.25 -16.17
C GLY A 22 11.48 8.43 -16.12
N SER A 23 11.35 9.22 -17.17
CA SER A 23 10.39 10.32 -17.19
C SER A 23 8.95 9.83 -17.37
N VAL A 24 8.01 10.44 -16.63
CA VAL A 24 6.57 10.11 -16.67
C VAL A 24 5.83 11.14 -17.52
N HIS A 25 5.07 10.68 -18.49
CA HIS A 25 4.36 11.50 -19.45
C HIS A 25 2.89 11.09 -19.60
N PHE A 26 2.07 11.99 -20.13
CA PHE A 26 0.67 11.74 -20.52
C PHE A 26 -0.18 11.12 -19.40
N LEU A 27 0.02 11.61 -18.16
CA LEU A 27 -0.74 11.11 -17.01
C LEU A 27 -2.21 11.53 -17.13
N ASN A 28 -3.07 10.53 -17.16
CA ASN A 28 -4.52 10.70 -17.07
C ASN A 28 -5.01 10.05 -15.75
N TYR A 29 -5.87 10.77 -15.04
CA TYR A 29 -6.41 10.35 -13.74
C TYR A 29 -7.93 10.39 -13.79
N GLU A 30 -8.56 9.40 -13.13
CA GLU A 30 -10.00 9.38 -12.88
C GLU A 30 -10.26 8.98 -11.42
N SER A 31 -11.12 9.73 -10.72
CA SER A 31 -11.53 9.38 -9.36
C SER A 31 -12.42 8.14 -9.37
N CYS A 32 -12.09 7.17 -8.55
CA CYS A 32 -12.85 5.93 -8.40
C CYS A 32 -12.90 5.56 -6.91
N ARG A 33 -13.63 6.37 -6.13
CA ARG A 33 -13.75 6.17 -4.69
C ARG A 33 -14.70 5.01 -4.40
N PRO A 34 -14.40 4.19 -3.38
CA PRO A 34 -15.34 3.19 -2.92
C PRO A 34 -16.57 3.84 -2.28
N ASP A 35 -17.67 3.12 -2.30
CA ASP A 35 -18.88 3.43 -1.55
C ASP A 35 -18.75 2.89 -0.12
N THR A 36 -19.34 3.59 0.84
CA THR A 36 -19.44 3.18 2.25
C THR A 36 -20.91 3.05 2.64
N PRO A 37 -21.59 1.96 2.26
CA PRO A 37 -23.03 1.81 2.47
C PRO A 37 -23.43 1.83 3.94
N SER A 38 -22.55 1.47 4.84
CA SER A 38 -22.65 1.67 6.28
C SER A 38 -21.28 1.64 6.95
N SER A 39 -21.22 2.02 8.23
CA SER A 39 -19.95 2.06 8.97
C SER A 39 -19.23 0.71 8.92
N GLY A 40 -17.96 0.70 8.52
CA GLY A 40 -17.12 -0.50 8.38
C GLY A 40 -17.36 -1.30 7.10
N LEU A 41 -18.32 -0.93 6.24
CA LEU A 41 -18.48 -1.55 4.93
C LEU A 41 -17.86 -0.67 3.85
N VAL A 42 -17.05 -1.29 2.98
CA VAL A 42 -16.36 -0.59 1.88
C VAL A 42 -16.50 -1.42 0.60
N GLU A 43 -17.25 -0.91 -0.35
CA GLU A 43 -17.58 -1.57 -1.60
C GLU A 43 -17.20 -0.70 -2.80
N PHE A 44 -16.98 -1.31 -3.94
CA PHE A 44 -16.85 -0.60 -5.21
C PHE A 44 -17.47 -1.41 -6.35
N ASP A 45 -17.86 -0.70 -7.41
CA ASP A 45 -18.42 -1.30 -8.62
C ASP A 45 -17.26 -1.72 -9.56
N PRO A 46 -17.02 -3.04 -9.76
CA PRO A 46 -15.94 -3.49 -10.61
C PRO A 46 -16.12 -3.09 -12.09
N GLN A 47 -17.37 -2.95 -12.57
CA GLN A 47 -17.63 -2.56 -13.95
C GLN A 47 -17.26 -1.08 -14.16
N LYS A 48 -17.63 -0.20 -13.23
CA LYS A 48 -17.23 1.22 -13.28
C LYS A 48 -15.70 1.35 -13.26
N MET A 49 -15.01 0.55 -12.43
CA MET A 49 -13.55 0.52 -12.38
C MET A 49 -12.97 0.06 -13.72
N ALA A 50 -13.49 -1.01 -14.33
CA ALA A 50 -13.05 -1.51 -15.63
C ALA A 50 -13.20 -0.45 -16.73
N ASP A 51 -14.37 0.19 -16.79
CA ASP A 51 -14.67 1.22 -17.78
C ASP A 51 -13.75 2.44 -17.62
N ALA A 52 -13.47 2.83 -16.36
CA ALA A 52 -12.55 3.93 -16.06
C ALA A 52 -11.11 3.60 -16.47
N VAL A 53 -10.63 2.37 -16.18
CA VAL A 53 -9.31 1.90 -16.63
C VAL A 53 -9.18 1.99 -18.16
N LEU A 54 -10.16 1.49 -18.89
CA LEU A 54 -10.15 1.55 -20.36
C LEU A 54 -10.16 3.01 -20.86
N ARG A 55 -10.91 3.91 -20.21
CA ARG A 55 -10.92 5.34 -20.58
C ARG A 55 -9.56 6.00 -20.38
N VAL A 56 -8.94 5.86 -19.21
CA VAL A 56 -7.63 6.51 -18.95
C VAL A 56 -6.52 5.91 -19.81
N CYS A 57 -6.51 4.59 -20.03
CA CYS A 57 -5.55 3.95 -20.93
C CYS A 57 -5.68 4.46 -22.37
N ASN A 58 -6.89 4.50 -22.93
CA ASN A 58 -7.12 4.98 -24.28
C ASN A 58 -6.79 6.48 -24.43
N ALA A 59 -7.10 7.30 -23.42
CA ALA A 59 -6.72 8.71 -23.39
C ALA A 59 -5.19 8.86 -23.42
N THR A 60 -4.47 8.14 -22.58
CA THR A 60 -3.00 8.13 -22.49
C THR A 60 -2.36 7.68 -23.82
N ILE A 61 -2.83 6.56 -24.40
CA ILE A 61 -2.35 6.07 -25.70
C ILE A 61 -2.63 7.08 -26.81
N THR A 62 -3.80 7.71 -26.81
CA THR A 62 -4.16 8.72 -27.83
C THR A 62 -3.27 9.95 -27.75
N GLN A 63 -2.95 10.41 -26.55
CA GLN A 63 -2.06 11.55 -26.33
C GLN A 63 -0.61 11.23 -26.73
N SER A 64 -0.16 10.01 -26.51
CA SER A 64 1.22 9.58 -26.77
C SER A 64 1.49 9.16 -28.22
N LYS A 65 0.47 8.85 -29.02
CA LYS A 65 0.57 8.18 -30.34
C LYS A 65 1.55 8.80 -31.34
N ASN A 66 1.83 10.11 -31.25
CA ASN A 66 2.73 10.81 -32.17
C ASN A 66 4.18 10.85 -31.66
N SER A 67 4.45 10.46 -30.43
CA SER A 67 5.77 10.56 -29.78
C SER A 67 6.27 9.23 -29.21
N ASP A 68 5.35 8.29 -28.91
CA ASP A 68 5.70 7.05 -28.23
C ASP A 68 4.98 5.85 -28.86
N THR A 69 5.71 4.73 -28.97
CA THR A 69 5.14 3.41 -29.20
C THR A 69 5.06 2.69 -27.87
N ILE A 70 3.91 2.16 -27.51
CA ILE A 70 3.74 1.40 -26.27
C ILE A 70 4.28 -0.02 -26.47
N ASP A 71 5.41 -0.32 -25.82
CA ASP A 71 6.11 -1.61 -25.94
C ASP A 71 5.56 -2.65 -24.97
N ALA A 72 5.04 -2.21 -23.80
CA ALA A 72 4.41 -3.08 -22.81
C ALA A 72 3.42 -2.32 -21.91
N VAL A 73 2.60 -3.09 -21.19
CA VAL A 73 1.71 -2.62 -20.12
C VAL A 73 2.17 -3.20 -18.79
N GLY A 74 2.32 -2.34 -17.79
CA GLY A 74 2.46 -2.74 -16.39
C GLY A 74 1.19 -2.38 -15.60
N ILE A 75 0.77 -3.25 -14.69
CA ILE A 75 -0.41 -3.07 -13.83
C ILE A 75 0.05 -3.04 -12.38
N THR A 76 -0.38 -2.00 -11.65
CA THR A 76 -0.22 -1.91 -10.21
C THR A 76 -1.55 -1.52 -9.56
N ASN A 77 -1.74 -1.90 -8.30
CA ASN A 77 -3.05 -1.79 -7.67
C ASN A 77 -3.00 -1.77 -6.16
N GLN A 78 -4.07 -1.23 -5.55
CA GLN A 78 -4.39 -1.46 -4.14
C GLN A 78 -4.49 -2.95 -3.84
N ARG A 79 -3.82 -3.41 -2.78
CA ARG A 79 -3.72 -4.83 -2.43
C ARG A 79 -5.01 -5.34 -1.76
N ALA A 80 -5.25 -6.66 -1.85
CA ALA A 80 -6.25 -7.41 -1.06
C ALA A 80 -7.73 -7.02 -1.28
N SER A 81 -8.06 -5.97 -2.01
CA SER A 81 -9.42 -5.72 -2.46
C SER A 81 -9.88 -6.85 -3.39
N THR A 82 -11.07 -7.39 -3.12
CA THR A 82 -11.52 -8.67 -3.69
C THR A 82 -12.63 -8.46 -4.70
N VAL A 83 -12.48 -9.02 -5.90
CA VAL A 83 -13.43 -8.97 -7.01
C VAL A 83 -13.89 -10.39 -7.36
N MET A 84 -15.16 -10.55 -7.72
CA MET A 84 -15.74 -11.80 -8.20
C MET A 84 -16.51 -11.56 -9.50
N TRP A 85 -16.27 -12.43 -10.50
CA TRP A 85 -16.91 -12.30 -11.81
C TRP A 85 -17.15 -13.65 -12.47
N SER A 86 -18.05 -13.67 -13.47
CA SER A 86 -18.34 -14.84 -14.28
C SER A 86 -17.19 -15.11 -15.27
N LYS A 87 -16.72 -16.35 -15.32
CA LYS A 87 -15.70 -16.82 -16.26
C LYS A 87 -16.18 -16.74 -17.69
N SER A 88 -17.43 -17.13 -17.95
CA SER A 88 -17.99 -17.19 -19.30
C SER A 88 -18.33 -15.82 -19.87
N THR A 89 -18.82 -14.89 -19.06
CA THR A 89 -19.30 -13.58 -19.52
C THR A 89 -18.32 -12.45 -19.25
N GLY A 90 -17.37 -12.62 -18.32
CA GLY A 90 -16.49 -11.54 -17.83
C GLY A 90 -17.20 -10.48 -16.99
N LYS A 91 -18.48 -10.68 -16.60
CA LYS A 91 -19.25 -9.70 -15.84
C LYS A 91 -19.12 -9.90 -14.34
N PRO A 92 -19.05 -8.83 -13.54
CA PRO A 92 -19.09 -8.93 -12.07
C PRO A 92 -20.35 -9.64 -11.57
N LEU A 93 -20.21 -10.44 -10.52
CA LEU A 93 -21.33 -11.14 -9.87
C LEU A 93 -21.97 -10.34 -8.75
N GLY A 94 -21.29 -9.28 -8.29
CA GLY A 94 -21.72 -8.35 -7.28
C GLY A 94 -20.71 -7.25 -7.04
N PRO A 95 -20.93 -6.34 -6.08
CA PRO A 95 -19.94 -5.37 -5.65
C PRO A 95 -18.64 -6.04 -5.22
N ALA A 96 -17.52 -5.41 -5.51
CA ALA A 96 -16.23 -5.83 -4.96
C ALA A 96 -16.05 -5.28 -3.54
N LEU A 97 -15.27 -5.99 -2.72
CA LEU A 97 -15.02 -5.62 -1.34
C LEU A 97 -13.63 -4.98 -1.20
N GLY A 98 -13.61 -3.76 -0.70
CA GLY A 98 -12.37 -3.02 -0.45
C GLY A 98 -11.51 -3.69 0.62
N TRP A 99 -10.21 -3.44 0.60
CA TRP A 99 -9.30 -3.93 1.64
C TRP A 99 -9.67 -3.37 3.05
N GLN A 100 -10.32 -2.21 3.11
CA GLN A 100 -10.79 -1.55 4.34
C GLN A 100 -12.09 -2.15 4.88
N ASP A 101 -12.77 -3.04 4.14
CA ASP A 101 -14.05 -3.61 4.53
C ASP A 101 -13.90 -4.53 5.73
N LEU A 102 -14.69 -4.30 6.78
CA LEU A 102 -14.61 -4.98 8.07
C LEU A 102 -15.73 -6.01 8.28
N ARG A 103 -16.56 -6.32 7.26
CA ARG A 103 -17.71 -7.24 7.41
C ARG A 103 -17.34 -8.63 7.88
N THR A 104 -16.10 -9.06 7.64
CA THR A 104 -15.60 -10.40 7.95
C THR A 104 -14.71 -10.46 9.20
N VAL A 105 -14.74 -9.43 10.06
CA VAL A 105 -13.96 -9.41 11.32
C VAL A 105 -14.26 -10.61 12.20
N PHE A 106 -15.55 -11.00 12.33
CA PHE A 106 -15.93 -12.16 13.11
C PHE A 106 -15.41 -13.48 12.53
N ASP A 107 -15.35 -13.60 11.20
CA ASP A 107 -14.77 -14.77 10.54
C ASP A 107 -13.26 -14.88 10.83
N CYS A 108 -12.55 -13.75 10.90
CA CYS A 108 -11.14 -13.72 11.31
C CYS A 108 -10.96 -14.17 12.77
N ILE A 109 -11.82 -13.70 13.68
CA ILE A 109 -11.80 -14.12 15.10
C ILE A 109 -12.07 -15.62 15.22
N THR A 110 -13.06 -16.15 14.49
CA THR A 110 -13.40 -17.58 14.47
C THR A 110 -12.23 -18.41 13.92
N ALA A 111 -11.60 -18.00 12.81
CA ALA A 111 -10.45 -18.67 12.24
C ALA A 111 -9.27 -18.75 13.24
N ALA A 112 -9.04 -17.69 14.01
CA ALA A 112 -8.00 -17.65 15.03
C ALA A 112 -8.32 -18.56 16.22
N SER A 113 -9.55 -18.49 16.76
CA SER A 113 -9.95 -19.20 17.98
C SER A 113 -10.19 -20.71 17.76
N GLU A 114 -10.80 -21.09 16.64
CA GLU A 114 -11.18 -22.49 16.39
C GLU A 114 -10.12 -23.27 15.60
N HIS A 115 -9.34 -22.58 14.76
CA HIS A 115 -8.43 -23.22 13.81
C HIS A 115 -6.96 -22.81 13.96
N SER A 116 -6.65 -21.89 14.89
CA SER A 116 -5.31 -21.35 15.11
C SER A 116 -4.72 -20.74 13.80
N ILE A 117 -5.58 -20.15 12.95
CA ILE A 117 -5.19 -19.45 11.73
C ILE A 117 -5.45 -17.96 11.91
N LYS A 118 -4.37 -17.17 11.97
CA LYS A 118 -4.48 -15.71 12.05
C LYS A 118 -4.69 -15.14 10.65
N LEU A 119 -5.88 -14.58 10.42
CA LEU A 119 -6.26 -13.82 9.23
C LEU A 119 -6.66 -12.42 9.65
N ALA A 120 -6.32 -11.43 8.83
CA ALA A 120 -6.72 -10.05 9.08
C ALA A 120 -7.91 -9.66 8.17
N PRO A 121 -8.84 -8.82 8.65
CA PRO A 121 -10.03 -8.45 7.87
C PRO A 121 -9.71 -7.64 6.60
N ASN A 122 -8.54 -7.04 6.52
CA ASN A 122 -8.05 -6.39 5.30
C ASN A 122 -7.59 -7.36 4.20
N GLN A 123 -7.43 -8.66 4.48
CA GLN A 123 -7.05 -9.68 3.50
C GLN A 123 -8.23 -10.15 2.65
N THR A 124 -7.93 -10.81 1.52
CA THR A 124 -8.93 -11.37 0.60
C THR A 124 -9.63 -12.61 1.18
N ALA A 125 -8.96 -13.40 2.00
CA ALA A 125 -9.35 -14.74 2.41
C ALA A 125 -10.80 -14.86 2.90
N THR A 126 -11.15 -14.18 3.98
CA THR A 126 -12.51 -14.20 4.55
C THR A 126 -13.53 -13.48 3.65
N LYS A 127 -13.10 -12.44 2.91
CA LYS A 127 -13.96 -11.75 1.94
C LYS A 127 -14.37 -12.65 0.79
N ALA A 128 -13.44 -13.45 0.26
CA ALA A 128 -13.75 -14.44 -0.80
C ALA A 128 -14.80 -15.45 -0.32
N ALA A 129 -14.64 -16.01 0.89
CA ALA A 129 -15.60 -16.90 1.50
C ALA A 129 -16.99 -16.24 1.66
N TRP A 130 -17.02 -15.00 2.16
CA TRP A 130 -18.26 -14.22 2.30
C TRP A 130 -18.93 -13.99 0.93
N MET A 131 -18.17 -13.60 -0.10
CA MET A 131 -18.70 -13.38 -1.44
C MET A 131 -19.26 -14.68 -2.07
N ILE A 132 -18.58 -15.82 -1.86
CA ILE A 132 -19.10 -17.12 -2.33
C ILE A 132 -20.48 -17.37 -1.72
N GLN A 133 -20.65 -17.21 -0.42
CA GLN A 133 -21.93 -17.45 0.25
C GLN A 133 -23.02 -16.48 -0.25
N ASN A 134 -22.71 -15.21 -0.39
CA ASN A 134 -23.71 -14.16 -0.65
C ASN A 134 -23.98 -13.95 -2.16
N TYR A 135 -23.02 -14.25 -3.04
CA TYR A 135 -23.20 -14.03 -4.48
C TYR A 135 -23.39 -15.34 -5.26
N VAL A 136 -22.75 -16.42 -4.86
CA VAL A 136 -22.82 -17.68 -5.60
C VAL A 136 -23.89 -18.60 -5.00
N VAL A 137 -23.75 -18.97 -3.73
CA VAL A 137 -24.69 -19.87 -3.05
C VAL A 137 -26.08 -19.27 -2.97
N ALA A 138 -26.22 -18.03 -2.50
CA ALA A 138 -27.51 -17.36 -2.34
C ALA A 138 -28.29 -17.18 -3.66
N LYS A 139 -27.57 -17.07 -4.78
CA LYS A 139 -28.18 -16.94 -6.13
C LYS A 139 -28.20 -18.24 -6.91
N ASN A 140 -27.75 -19.34 -6.33
CA ASN A 140 -27.65 -20.67 -6.96
C ASN A 140 -26.91 -20.65 -8.30
N LEU A 141 -25.74 -19.96 -8.34
CA LEU A 141 -24.92 -19.85 -9.53
C LEU A 141 -24.03 -21.10 -9.68
N ASP A 142 -23.60 -21.36 -10.91
CA ASP A 142 -22.64 -22.44 -11.20
C ASP A 142 -21.23 -22.06 -10.69
N PHE A 143 -20.73 -22.83 -9.73
CA PHE A 143 -19.39 -22.68 -9.16
C PHE A 143 -18.27 -22.74 -10.22
N SER A 144 -18.45 -23.54 -11.28
CA SER A 144 -17.48 -23.70 -12.36
C SER A 144 -17.32 -22.45 -13.24
N ASP A 145 -18.30 -21.52 -13.19
CA ASP A 145 -18.30 -20.25 -13.92
C ASP A 145 -17.79 -19.07 -13.06
N VAL A 146 -17.32 -19.33 -11.85
CA VAL A 146 -16.87 -18.27 -10.94
C VAL A 146 -15.35 -18.05 -11.05
N ARG A 147 -14.95 -16.79 -11.10
CA ARG A 147 -13.58 -16.34 -10.87
C ARG A 147 -13.54 -15.37 -9.71
N ILE A 148 -12.53 -15.52 -8.88
CA ILE A 148 -12.22 -14.61 -7.75
C ILE A 148 -10.79 -14.13 -7.94
N GLY A 149 -10.53 -12.87 -7.60
CA GLY A 149 -9.17 -12.33 -7.61
C GLY A 149 -9.07 -10.99 -6.92
N THR A 150 -7.87 -10.51 -6.82
CA THR A 150 -7.54 -9.14 -6.43
C THR A 150 -7.71 -8.19 -7.61
N VAL A 151 -7.51 -6.89 -7.39
CA VAL A 151 -7.73 -5.87 -8.43
C VAL A 151 -6.84 -6.10 -9.65
N ASP A 152 -5.58 -6.54 -9.48
CA ASP A 152 -4.69 -6.91 -10.60
C ASP A 152 -5.30 -7.99 -11.51
N SER A 153 -5.85 -9.04 -10.89
CA SER A 153 -6.52 -10.13 -11.63
C SER A 153 -7.70 -9.63 -12.44
N TRP A 154 -8.51 -8.77 -11.83
CA TRP A 154 -9.65 -8.15 -12.49
C TRP A 154 -9.21 -7.30 -13.68
N ILE A 155 -8.21 -6.42 -13.48
CA ILE A 155 -7.71 -5.53 -14.54
C ILE A 155 -6.99 -6.32 -15.65
N ALA A 156 -6.21 -7.34 -15.30
CA ALA A 156 -5.62 -8.24 -16.30
C ALA A 156 -6.69 -8.95 -17.14
N SER A 157 -7.80 -9.38 -16.50
CA SER A 157 -8.96 -9.96 -17.20
C SER A 157 -9.60 -8.94 -18.13
N VAL A 158 -9.87 -7.72 -17.67
CA VAL A 158 -10.46 -6.63 -18.48
C VAL A 158 -9.57 -6.30 -19.68
N LEU A 159 -8.30 -6.04 -19.47
CA LEU A 159 -7.36 -5.66 -20.54
C LEU A 159 -7.12 -6.76 -21.55
N SER A 160 -7.28 -8.04 -21.17
CA SER A 160 -7.13 -9.18 -22.06
C SER A 160 -8.45 -9.65 -22.72
N ASN A 161 -9.56 -8.91 -22.59
CA ASN A 161 -10.89 -9.35 -22.99
C ASN A 161 -11.27 -10.70 -22.38
N ASN A 162 -11.15 -10.81 -21.06
CA ASN A 162 -11.50 -11.97 -20.23
C ASN A 162 -10.67 -13.25 -20.49
N LYS A 163 -9.51 -13.14 -21.16
CA LYS A 163 -8.65 -14.31 -21.46
C LYS A 163 -7.74 -14.67 -20.31
N LEU A 164 -7.25 -13.69 -19.53
CA LEU A 164 -6.36 -13.92 -18.42
C LEU A 164 -7.13 -14.00 -17.09
N HIS A 165 -6.68 -14.94 -16.24
CA HIS A 165 -7.05 -15.03 -14.85
C HIS A 165 -5.77 -15.31 -14.07
N VAL A 166 -5.06 -14.25 -13.74
CA VAL A 166 -3.71 -14.28 -13.18
C VAL A 166 -3.58 -13.24 -12.06
N THR A 167 -2.69 -13.48 -11.12
CA THR A 167 -2.24 -12.53 -10.09
C THR A 167 -0.74 -12.71 -9.92
N ASP A 168 -0.04 -11.70 -9.43
CA ASP A 168 1.36 -11.88 -9.11
C ASP A 168 1.59 -12.31 -7.64
N SER A 169 2.82 -12.70 -7.33
CA SER A 169 3.19 -13.14 -5.99
C SER A 169 3.04 -12.06 -4.91
N THR A 170 3.13 -10.75 -5.25
CA THR A 170 2.94 -9.65 -4.29
C THR A 170 1.48 -9.51 -3.87
N ASN A 171 0.57 -9.58 -4.83
CA ASN A 171 -0.86 -9.57 -4.60
C ASN A 171 -1.33 -10.87 -3.94
N ALA A 172 -0.89 -12.03 -4.43
CA ALA A 172 -1.20 -13.33 -3.85
C ALA A 172 -0.77 -13.42 -2.38
N GLY A 173 0.45 -12.95 -2.04
CA GLY A 173 0.97 -12.90 -0.67
C GLY A 173 0.14 -12.05 0.28
N ALA A 174 -0.56 -11.02 -0.23
CA ALA A 174 -1.42 -10.16 0.57
C ALA A 174 -2.84 -10.75 0.80
N THR A 175 -3.18 -11.88 0.17
CA THR A 175 -4.56 -12.43 0.23
C THR A 175 -4.89 -13.15 1.52
N GLY A 176 -3.89 -13.69 2.23
CA GLY A 176 -4.09 -14.65 3.32
C GLY A 176 -4.44 -16.07 2.85
N LEU A 177 -4.43 -16.35 1.55
CA LEU A 177 -4.75 -17.65 0.93
C LEU A 177 -3.54 -18.41 0.42
N CYS A 178 -2.35 -17.76 0.36
CA CYS A 178 -1.16 -18.32 -0.26
C CYS A 178 -0.35 -19.21 0.69
N THR A 179 0.51 -20.05 0.10
CA THR A 179 1.64 -20.69 0.80
C THR A 179 2.66 -19.65 1.26
N LEU A 180 3.54 -20.07 2.19
CA LEU A 180 4.54 -19.19 2.80
C LEU A 180 5.47 -18.53 1.76
N ASP A 181 5.80 -19.24 0.69
CA ASP A 181 6.68 -18.77 -0.38
C ASP A 181 5.95 -17.97 -1.46
N ALA A 182 4.63 -17.76 -1.29
CA ALA A 182 3.74 -17.08 -2.23
C ALA A 182 3.77 -17.64 -3.66
N SER A 183 4.07 -18.95 -3.81
CA SER A 183 4.16 -19.63 -5.12
C SER A 183 2.88 -20.35 -5.50
N SER A 184 2.03 -20.70 -4.53
CA SER A 184 0.78 -21.43 -4.72
C SER A 184 -0.28 -21.06 -3.69
N TRP A 185 -1.51 -21.49 -3.92
CA TRP A 185 -2.59 -21.34 -2.97
C TRP A 185 -2.50 -22.44 -1.88
N SER A 186 -2.81 -22.07 -0.64
CA SER A 186 -2.82 -22.99 0.49
C SER A 186 -4.12 -23.79 0.50
N GLU A 187 -4.08 -25.06 0.07
CA GLU A 187 -5.23 -25.97 0.12
C GLU A 187 -5.88 -25.98 1.50
N ARG A 188 -5.07 -26.06 2.57
CA ARG A 188 -5.56 -26.06 3.96
C ARG A 188 -6.42 -24.83 4.28
N ILE A 189 -5.99 -23.63 3.87
CA ILE A 189 -6.74 -22.40 4.17
C ILE A 189 -7.95 -22.29 3.25
N CYS A 190 -7.79 -22.63 1.99
CA CYS A 190 -8.87 -22.65 1.02
C CYS A 190 -10.00 -23.63 1.42
N ASP A 191 -9.67 -24.85 1.82
CA ASP A 191 -10.64 -25.83 2.32
C ASP A 191 -11.37 -25.36 3.56
N LEU A 192 -10.64 -24.79 4.53
CA LEU A 192 -11.23 -24.23 5.74
C LEU A 192 -12.27 -23.16 5.44
N LEU A 193 -11.94 -22.26 4.53
CA LEU A 193 -12.80 -21.14 4.13
C LEU A 193 -13.83 -21.53 3.04
N LYS A 194 -13.81 -22.78 2.56
CA LYS A 194 -14.65 -23.27 1.44
C LYS A 194 -14.47 -22.42 0.17
N VAL A 195 -13.25 -22.03 -0.10
CA VAL A 195 -12.82 -21.36 -1.34
C VAL A 195 -12.19 -22.39 -2.25
N ASP A 196 -12.87 -22.75 -3.32
CA ASP A 196 -12.31 -23.68 -4.31
C ASP A 196 -11.13 -23.03 -5.04
N VAL A 197 -9.97 -23.68 -5.00
CA VAL A 197 -8.73 -23.19 -5.64
C VAL A 197 -8.92 -22.96 -7.15
N SER A 198 -9.84 -23.68 -7.80
CA SER A 198 -10.15 -23.49 -9.22
C SER A 198 -10.79 -22.12 -9.55
N MET A 199 -11.34 -21.45 -8.54
CA MET A 199 -11.86 -20.08 -8.66
C MET A 199 -10.77 -19.02 -8.54
N LEU A 200 -9.59 -19.39 -8.03
CA LEU A 200 -8.48 -18.45 -7.80
C LEU A 200 -7.59 -18.31 -9.04
N PRO A 201 -6.94 -17.14 -9.23
CA PRO A 201 -6.09 -16.90 -10.38
C PRO A 201 -4.81 -17.74 -10.33
N LYS A 202 -4.21 -17.98 -11.50
CA LYS A 202 -2.85 -18.51 -11.57
C LYS A 202 -1.88 -17.48 -11.03
N ILE A 203 -1.03 -17.86 -10.06
CA ILE A 203 0.04 -17.01 -9.58
C ILE A 203 1.16 -16.98 -10.63
N VAL A 204 1.56 -15.77 -11.03
CA VAL A 204 2.62 -15.49 -11.99
C VAL A 204 3.73 -14.66 -11.34
N LYS A 205 4.84 -14.48 -12.03
CA LYS A 205 5.92 -13.61 -11.59
C LYS A 205 5.53 -12.14 -11.73
N SER A 206 6.11 -11.26 -10.89
CA SER A 206 5.82 -9.82 -10.93
C SER A 206 6.38 -9.16 -12.21
N THR A 207 7.41 -9.75 -12.82
CA THR A 207 7.99 -9.35 -14.10
C THR A 207 8.04 -10.52 -15.08
N GLY A 208 7.66 -10.29 -16.34
CA GLY A 208 7.59 -11.28 -17.40
C GLY A 208 6.35 -11.06 -18.27
N VAL A 209 6.42 -11.44 -19.55
CA VAL A 209 5.26 -11.33 -20.45
C VAL A 209 4.22 -12.36 -20.08
N ILE A 210 3.04 -11.91 -19.67
CA ILE A 210 1.96 -12.73 -19.13
C ILE A 210 0.89 -13.03 -20.20
N GLY A 211 0.70 -12.09 -21.11
CA GLY A 211 -0.28 -12.13 -22.20
C GLY A 211 -0.39 -10.75 -22.86
N ASN A 212 -1.45 -10.51 -23.62
CA ASN A 212 -1.62 -9.25 -24.34
C ASN A 212 -2.84 -8.46 -23.86
N ALA A 213 -2.73 -7.15 -23.80
CA ALA A 213 -3.82 -6.23 -23.51
C ALA A 213 -4.67 -6.01 -24.77
N THR A 214 -5.39 -7.05 -25.19
CA THR A 214 -6.16 -7.07 -26.45
C THR A 214 -7.35 -6.09 -26.46
N ALA A 215 -7.72 -5.54 -25.32
CA ALA A 215 -8.70 -4.45 -25.21
C ALA A 215 -8.12 -3.06 -25.53
N LEU A 216 -6.79 -2.94 -25.66
CA LEU A 216 -6.11 -1.68 -25.97
C LEU A 216 -5.62 -1.65 -27.41
N PRO A 217 -5.53 -0.44 -28.03
CA PRO A 217 -4.93 -0.27 -29.34
C PRO A 217 -3.52 -0.86 -29.43
N GLY A 218 -3.23 -1.60 -30.50
CA GLY A 218 -1.94 -2.26 -30.69
C GLY A 218 -1.74 -3.55 -29.89
N SER A 219 -2.65 -3.88 -28.99
CA SER A 219 -2.60 -5.11 -28.15
C SER A 219 -1.23 -5.34 -27.50
N PRO A 220 -0.63 -4.33 -26.80
CA PRO A 220 0.69 -4.47 -26.22
C PRO A 220 0.74 -5.60 -25.18
N PRO A 221 1.91 -6.25 -24.96
CA PRO A 221 2.03 -7.27 -23.95
C PRO A 221 1.83 -6.71 -22.54
N ILE A 222 1.11 -7.45 -21.68
CA ILE A 222 1.09 -7.22 -20.24
C ILE A 222 2.33 -7.88 -19.67
N ALA A 223 3.23 -7.09 -19.10
CA ALA A 223 4.58 -7.54 -18.75
C ALA A 223 4.92 -7.36 -17.27
N SER A 224 4.03 -6.82 -16.45
CA SER A 224 4.18 -6.74 -15.00
C SER A 224 2.84 -6.61 -14.31
N LEU A 225 2.71 -7.32 -13.17
CA LEU A 225 1.67 -7.16 -12.15
C LEU A 225 2.39 -6.96 -10.80
N ILE A 226 1.95 -5.99 -9.99
CA ILE A 226 2.58 -5.73 -8.70
C ILE A 226 1.66 -4.90 -7.79
N GLY A 227 1.66 -5.16 -6.48
CA GLY A 227 0.98 -4.31 -5.50
C GLY A 227 1.60 -2.90 -5.40
N ASP A 228 0.78 -1.91 -5.07
CA ASP A 228 1.15 -0.48 -5.06
C ASP A 228 2.32 -0.16 -4.12
N GLN A 229 2.35 -0.70 -2.90
CA GLN A 229 3.42 -0.44 -1.94
C GLN A 229 4.75 -1.05 -2.39
N GLN A 230 4.71 -2.27 -2.92
CA GLN A 230 5.87 -2.94 -3.48
C GLN A 230 6.40 -2.21 -4.71
N SER A 231 5.49 -1.76 -5.57
CA SER A 231 5.87 -0.96 -6.73
C SER A 231 6.54 0.36 -6.31
N SER A 232 5.99 1.06 -5.31
CA SER A 232 6.61 2.26 -4.74
C SER A 232 8.01 1.97 -4.16
N LEU A 233 8.19 0.85 -3.47
CA LEU A 233 9.50 0.42 -2.95
C LEU A 233 10.55 0.34 -4.06
N ILE A 234 10.20 -0.35 -5.16
CA ILE A 234 11.07 -0.49 -6.33
C ILE A 234 11.27 0.84 -7.04
N GLY A 235 10.19 1.60 -7.26
CA GLY A 235 10.22 2.90 -7.95
C GLY A 235 11.09 3.93 -7.24
N GLN A 236 11.24 3.82 -5.93
CA GLN A 236 12.18 4.61 -5.14
C GLN A 236 13.61 4.03 -5.11
N GLY A 237 13.87 2.93 -5.83
CA GLY A 237 15.19 2.31 -5.89
C GLY A 237 15.58 1.56 -4.61
N CYS A 238 14.62 1.18 -3.78
CA CYS A 238 14.85 0.35 -2.60
C CYS A 238 14.90 -1.13 -2.99
N ILE A 239 16.01 -1.56 -3.59
CA ILE A 239 16.23 -2.90 -4.16
C ILE A 239 17.40 -3.66 -3.55
N ASN A 240 18.06 -3.07 -2.57
CA ASN A 240 19.15 -3.68 -1.82
C ASN A 240 18.75 -3.91 -0.37
N SER A 241 19.23 -4.98 0.25
CA SER A 241 18.93 -5.30 1.65
C SER A 241 19.22 -4.12 2.59
N GLY A 242 18.23 -3.74 3.38
CA GLY A 242 18.25 -2.56 4.26
C GLY A 242 17.81 -1.25 3.60
N ALA A 243 17.65 -1.20 2.27
CA ALA A 243 17.06 -0.02 1.62
C ALA A 243 15.60 0.13 2.04
N THR A 244 15.24 1.32 2.50
CA THR A 244 13.97 1.57 3.18
C THR A 244 13.27 2.79 2.62
N LYS A 245 11.96 2.67 2.39
CA LYS A 245 11.10 3.80 2.05
C LYS A 245 9.97 3.95 3.06
N ILE A 246 9.42 5.15 3.17
CA ILE A 246 8.18 5.42 3.87
C ILE A 246 7.30 6.34 3.03
N THR A 247 6.05 5.94 2.84
CA THR A 247 5.02 6.75 2.18
C THR A 247 4.12 7.37 3.25
N PHE A 248 4.06 8.69 3.32
CA PHE A 248 3.15 9.42 4.19
C PHE A 248 1.94 9.94 3.39
N GLY A 249 0.92 9.10 3.28
CA GLY A 249 -0.41 9.45 2.77
C GLY A 249 -1.41 9.69 3.90
N THR A 250 -2.64 9.20 3.76
CA THR A 250 -3.67 9.15 4.82
C THR A 250 -3.14 8.45 6.07
N GLY A 251 -2.57 7.25 5.90
CA GLY A 251 -1.71 6.55 6.86
C GLY A 251 -0.23 6.64 6.46
N GLY A 252 0.62 5.90 7.16
CA GLY A 252 2.04 5.76 6.83
C GLY A 252 2.41 4.30 6.60
N MET A 253 3.14 4.00 5.51
CA MET A 253 3.62 2.66 5.17
C MET A 253 5.13 2.70 5.01
N LEU A 254 5.84 2.02 5.90
CA LEU A 254 7.29 1.86 5.83
C LEU A 254 7.60 0.45 5.34
N ASP A 255 8.37 0.37 4.26
CA ASP A 255 8.83 -0.90 3.70
C ASP A 255 10.36 -0.93 3.67
N VAL A 256 10.93 -2.02 4.17
CA VAL A 256 12.37 -2.33 4.06
C VAL A 256 12.59 -3.54 3.19
N PHE A 257 13.43 -3.42 2.20
CA PHE A 257 13.82 -4.54 1.34
C PHE A 257 14.74 -5.49 2.12
N THR A 258 14.36 -6.79 2.23
CA THR A 258 15.11 -7.77 3.04
C THR A 258 15.98 -8.72 2.21
N GLY A 259 15.79 -8.76 0.89
CA GLY A 259 16.56 -9.62 -0.03
C GLY A 259 15.81 -10.90 -0.39
N THR A 260 16.57 -12.00 -0.57
CA THR A 260 16.03 -13.26 -1.10
C THR A 260 15.69 -14.32 -0.04
N THR A 261 15.99 -14.05 1.23
CA THR A 261 15.69 -15.00 2.31
C THR A 261 14.20 -14.98 2.63
N SER A 262 13.55 -16.11 2.41
CA SER A 262 12.12 -16.28 2.74
C SER A 262 11.87 -16.12 4.24
N PRO A 263 10.80 -15.44 4.64
CA PRO A 263 10.41 -15.36 6.04
C PRO A 263 9.96 -16.74 6.53
N THR A 264 10.04 -16.96 7.83
CA THR A 264 9.58 -18.22 8.46
C THR A 264 8.06 -18.25 8.69
N LYS A 265 7.40 -17.09 8.62
CA LYS A 265 5.95 -16.92 8.80
C LYS A 265 5.49 -15.73 7.97
N MET A 266 4.29 -15.81 7.37
CA MET A 266 3.58 -14.69 6.73
C MET A 266 2.59 -14.04 7.70
N GLN A 267 3.02 -13.80 8.92
CA GLN A 267 2.22 -13.21 10.00
C GLN A 267 3.00 -12.07 10.63
N ARG A 268 2.29 -11.24 11.36
CA ARG A 268 2.88 -10.17 12.17
C ARG A 268 4.00 -10.71 13.06
N SER A 269 5.14 -10.04 13.04
CA SER A 269 6.31 -10.34 13.86
C SER A 269 6.12 -9.89 15.31
N GLU A 270 7.08 -10.20 16.17
CA GLU A 270 7.06 -9.81 17.59
C GLU A 270 7.10 -8.28 17.78
N ASN A 271 7.83 -7.56 16.91
CA ASN A 271 7.88 -6.09 16.95
C ASN A 271 6.85 -5.44 16.01
N GLY A 272 5.90 -6.22 15.49
CA GLY A 272 4.72 -5.73 14.83
C GLY A 272 4.86 -5.42 13.33
N SER A 273 5.99 -5.75 12.67
CA SER A 273 6.09 -5.67 11.22
C SER A 273 5.51 -6.92 10.53
N TYR A 274 5.19 -6.78 9.24
CA TYR A 274 4.71 -7.88 8.41
C TYR A 274 5.72 -8.21 7.32
N PRO A 275 6.08 -9.48 7.11
CA PRO A 275 6.81 -9.88 5.92
C PRO A 275 5.90 -9.80 4.70
N LEU A 276 6.46 -9.42 3.55
CA LEU A 276 5.75 -9.39 2.28
C LEU A 276 6.70 -9.73 1.12
N VAL A 277 6.12 -10.18 0.02
CA VAL A 277 6.85 -10.32 -1.24
C VAL A 277 7.10 -8.92 -1.80
N ALA A 278 8.37 -8.56 -2.06
CA ALA A 278 8.72 -7.30 -2.71
C ALA A 278 8.46 -7.35 -4.23
N TYR A 279 8.91 -8.39 -4.87
CA TYR A 279 8.61 -8.78 -6.24
C TYR A 279 9.16 -10.19 -6.52
N SER A 280 8.80 -10.77 -7.65
CA SER A 280 9.40 -12.03 -8.11
C SER A 280 9.75 -11.98 -9.59
N ASP A 281 10.86 -12.62 -9.95
CA ASP A 281 11.27 -12.87 -11.32
C ASP A 281 11.34 -14.39 -11.61
N GLU A 282 11.80 -14.78 -12.79
CA GLU A 282 11.89 -16.20 -13.17
C GLU A 282 12.78 -17.03 -12.24
N GLN A 283 13.77 -16.39 -11.60
CA GLN A 283 14.80 -17.08 -10.83
C GLN A 283 14.46 -17.14 -9.33
N THR A 284 13.86 -16.07 -8.77
CA THR A 284 13.70 -15.96 -7.32
C THR A 284 12.55 -15.06 -6.92
N THR A 285 12.20 -15.13 -5.64
CA THR A 285 11.28 -14.22 -4.96
C THR A 285 12.08 -13.34 -4.02
N PHE A 286 11.88 -12.03 -4.11
CA PHE A 286 12.45 -11.03 -3.24
C PHE A 286 11.46 -10.61 -2.17
N TRP A 287 11.97 -10.34 -0.98
CA TRP A 287 11.17 -10.09 0.20
C TRP A 287 11.39 -8.70 0.75
N ALA A 288 10.40 -8.23 1.50
CA ALA A 288 10.46 -7.00 2.28
C ALA A 288 9.74 -7.21 3.62
N ALA A 289 9.86 -6.22 4.51
CA ALA A 289 9.05 -6.14 5.72
C ALA A 289 8.35 -4.79 5.75
N GLU A 290 7.07 -4.80 6.13
CA GLU A 290 6.19 -3.63 6.17
C GLU A 290 5.83 -3.27 7.61
N ALA A 291 5.90 -1.98 7.94
CA ALA A 291 5.37 -1.42 9.17
C ALA A 291 4.30 -0.37 8.84
N ILE A 292 3.24 -0.33 9.63
CA ILE A 292 2.03 0.42 9.33
C ILE A 292 1.72 1.45 10.42
N MET A 293 1.50 2.69 10.00
CA MET A 293 0.90 3.76 10.81
C MET A 293 -0.53 4.02 10.30
N LEU A 294 -1.53 3.84 11.17
CA LEU A 294 -2.93 3.92 10.79
C LEU A 294 -3.39 5.37 10.48
N SER A 295 -2.70 6.37 11.03
CA SER A 295 -3.07 7.78 10.91
C SER A 295 -1.81 8.63 10.75
N ALA A 296 -1.59 9.18 9.56
CA ALA A 296 -0.50 10.13 9.26
C ALA A 296 -1.10 11.45 8.75
N GLY A 297 -1.34 11.59 7.46
CA GLY A 297 -1.94 12.80 6.86
C GLY A 297 -3.33 13.12 7.39
N THR A 298 -4.10 12.13 7.85
CA THR A 298 -5.38 12.33 8.52
C THR A 298 -5.30 13.23 9.75
N ASN A 299 -4.14 13.30 10.42
CA ASN A 299 -3.97 14.24 11.54
C ASN A 299 -3.89 15.70 11.04
N ILE A 300 -3.36 15.93 9.84
CA ILE A 300 -3.33 17.26 9.22
C ILE A 300 -4.73 17.64 8.70
N GLU A 301 -5.45 16.67 8.14
CA GLU A 301 -6.87 16.86 7.76
C GLU A 301 -7.72 17.20 8.98
N TRP A 302 -7.54 16.50 10.10
CA TRP A 302 -8.21 16.78 11.36
C TRP A 302 -7.93 18.19 11.88
N LEU A 303 -6.68 18.68 11.82
CA LEU A 303 -6.34 20.07 12.17
C LEU A 303 -7.05 21.08 11.27
N ARG A 304 -7.23 20.76 9.97
CA ARG A 304 -7.83 21.64 8.96
C ARG A 304 -9.35 21.59 8.99
N ASP A 305 -9.94 20.41 8.88
CA ASP A 305 -11.36 20.22 8.58
C ASP A 305 -12.21 20.20 9.84
N ASP A 306 -11.73 19.54 10.90
CA ASP A 306 -12.48 19.37 12.14
C ASP A 306 -12.15 20.46 13.19
N LEU A 307 -10.88 20.70 13.46
CA LEU A 307 -10.48 21.71 14.43
C LEU A 307 -10.39 23.14 13.86
N GLN A 308 -10.23 23.27 12.54
CA GLN A 308 -10.14 24.53 11.82
C GLN A 308 -9.03 25.48 12.36
N ILE A 309 -7.94 24.89 12.85
CA ILE A 309 -6.77 25.64 13.34
C ILE A 309 -5.70 25.85 12.28
N ILE A 310 -5.86 25.25 11.11
CA ILE A 310 -5.16 25.55 9.87
C ILE A 310 -6.17 25.60 8.72
N SER A 311 -5.90 26.38 7.68
CA SER A 311 -6.81 26.55 6.53
C SER A 311 -6.43 25.63 5.37
N THR A 312 -5.13 25.29 5.24
CA THR A 312 -4.60 24.38 4.22
C THR A 312 -3.56 23.46 4.85
N SER A 313 -3.31 22.31 4.24
CA SER A 313 -2.26 21.41 4.73
C SER A 313 -0.87 22.04 4.70
N GLN A 314 -0.61 22.93 3.74
CA GLN A 314 0.65 23.68 3.60
C GLN A 314 0.87 24.65 4.77
N GLU A 315 -0.20 25.31 5.25
CA GLU A 315 -0.14 26.25 6.38
C GLU A 315 0.43 25.59 7.66
N SER A 316 0.32 24.26 7.79
CA SER A 316 0.90 23.54 8.93
C SER A 316 2.42 23.74 9.05
N HIS A 317 3.14 23.84 7.92
CA HIS A 317 4.56 24.17 7.92
C HIS A 317 4.82 25.56 8.49
N GLU A 318 4.13 26.56 7.96
CA GLU A 318 4.35 27.98 8.32
C GLU A 318 4.00 28.24 9.79
N ILE A 319 2.92 27.65 10.29
CA ILE A 319 2.50 27.81 11.68
C ILE A 319 3.47 27.09 12.62
N ALA A 320 3.89 25.86 12.32
CA ALA A 320 4.85 25.13 13.15
C ALA A 320 6.21 25.85 13.25
N MET A 321 6.61 26.59 12.21
CA MET A 321 7.85 27.37 12.18
C MET A 321 7.78 28.67 12.99
N GLN A 322 6.61 29.07 13.53
CA GLN A 322 6.50 30.27 14.41
C GLN A 322 7.03 30.04 15.82
N VAL A 323 7.34 28.80 16.18
CA VAL A 323 7.88 28.39 17.46
C VAL A 323 9.13 27.52 17.29
N ASN A 324 10.06 27.59 18.23
CA ASN A 324 11.31 26.82 18.13
C ASN A 324 11.13 25.34 18.43
N ASP A 325 10.17 25.00 19.29
CA ASP A 325 9.83 23.63 19.71
C ASP A 325 8.32 23.53 20.03
N SER A 326 7.84 22.37 20.42
CA SER A 326 6.43 22.15 20.78
C SER A 326 6.04 22.69 22.17
N GLY A 327 6.95 23.36 22.90
CA GLY A 327 6.71 23.89 24.25
C GLY A 327 6.40 22.80 25.28
N GLY A 328 6.94 21.59 25.09
CA GLY A 328 6.68 20.41 25.91
C GLY A 328 5.35 19.73 25.60
N VAL A 329 4.64 20.16 24.56
CA VAL A 329 3.42 19.49 24.10
C VAL A 329 3.78 18.25 23.28
N VAL A 330 3.19 17.11 23.60
CA VAL A 330 3.33 15.87 22.84
C VAL A 330 1.96 15.45 22.33
N PHE A 331 1.86 15.16 21.04
CA PHE A 331 0.67 14.59 20.42
C PHE A 331 0.94 13.15 19.95
N VAL A 332 0.14 12.20 20.43
CA VAL A 332 0.16 10.82 19.93
C VAL A 332 -0.90 10.68 18.84
N PRO A 333 -0.52 10.46 17.56
CA PRO A 333 -1.43 10.41 16.42
C PRO A 333 -2.13 9.05 16.31
N ALA A 334 -3.01 8.74 17.25
CA ALA A 334 -3.76 7.50 17.35
C ALA A 334 -5.26 7.69 17.06
N LEU A 335 -5.62 8.52 16.05
CA LEU A 335 -7.02 8.78 15.71
C LEU A 335 -7.79 7.51 15.32
N PHE A 336 -7.11 6.54 14.71
CA PHE A 336 -7.62 5.22 14.37
C PHE A 336 -6.96 4.08 15.16
N GLY A 337 -6.39 4.37 16.33
CA GLY A 337 -5.55 3.45 17.09
C GLY A 337 -4.08 3.52 16.67
N LEU A 338 -3.28 2.60 17.19
CA LEU A 338 -1.85 2.47 16.90
C LEU A 338 -1.60 1.19 16.10
N GLY A 339 -0.93 1.30 14.96
CA GLY A 339 -0.35 0.20 14.21
C GLY A 339 1.00 -0.24 14.80
N THR A 340 1.96 -0.61 13.95
CA THR A 340 3.31 -1.04 14.33
C THR A 340 3.98 -0.05 15.29
N PRO A 341 4.63 -0.50 16.37
CA PRO A 341 4.76 -1.89 16.84
C PRO A 341 3.60 -2.37 17.73
N HIS A 342 2.70 -1.49 18.13
CA HIS A 342 1.79 -1.70 19.25
C HIS A 342 0.53 -2.50 18.91
N TRP A 343 -0.01 -2.32 17.69
CA TRP A 343 -1.26 -2.92 17.22
C TRP A 343 -2.40 -2.79 18.23
N ASP A 344 -2.55 -1.58 18.78
CA ASP A 344 -3.56 -1.23 19.78
C ASP A 344 -4.68 -0.43 19.10
N TYR A 345 -5.75 -1.12 18.70
CA TYR A 345 -6.92 -0.50 18.08
C TYR A 345 -7.76 0.30 19.08
N GLY A 346 -7.55 0.11 20.38
CA GLY A 346 -8.20 0.85 21.46
C GLY A 346 -7.48 2.13 21.88
N ALA A 347 -6.25 2.36 21.43
CA ALA A 347 -5.55 3.60 21.64
C ALA A 347 -6.29 4.78 20.97
N ARG A 348 -6.16 5.98 21.52
CA ARG A 348 -6.77 7.20 20.94
C ARG A 348 -5.78 8.35 20.89
N GLY A 349 -6.02 9.27 19.94
CA GLY A 349 -5.27 10.51 19.81
C GLY A 349 -5.20 11.25 21.14
N THR A 350 -3.99 11.61 21.58
CA THR A 350 -3.76 12.13 22.93
C THR A 350 -2.82 13.34 22.87
N LEU A 351 -3.23 14.44 23.51
CA LEU A 351 -2.39 15.63 23.73
C LEU A 351 -1.98 15.69 25.19
N LEU A 352 -0.68 15.80 25.44
CA LEU A 352 -0.08 15.93 26.78
C LEU A 352 0.79 17.18 26.84
N GLY A 353 1.08 17.66 28.05
CA GLY A 353 2.01 18.77 28.27
C GLY A 353 1.41 20.17 28.02
N LEU A 354 0.08 20.31 27.91
CA LEU A 354 -0.56 21.61 27.72
C LEU A 354 -0.36 22.51 28.94
N THR A 355 0.00 23.77 28.70
CA THR A 355 0.10 24.81 29.71
C THR A 355 -0.67 26.06 29.24
N ARG A 356 -0.81 27.07 30.12
CA ARG A 356 -1.42 28.33 29.70
C ARG A 356 -0.61 29.05 28.59
N GLY A 357 0.68 28.76 28.45
CA GLY A 357 1.53 29.30 27.38
C GLY A 357 1.42 28.57 26.05
N THR A 358 0.71 27.45 26.01
CA THR A 358 0.53 26.68 24.78
C THR A 358 -0.30 27.44 23.77
N THR A 359 0.24 27.64 22.58
CA THR A 359 -0.42 28.34 21.47
C THR A 359 -0.80 27.38 20.35
N ARG A 360 -1.57 27.87 19.37
CA ARG A 360 -1.88 27.14 18.12
C ARG A 360 -0.61 26.57 17.45
N ALA A 361 0.46 27.34 17.40
CA ALA A 361 1.72 26.93 16.78
C ALA A 361 2.36 25.73 17.48
N HIS A 362 2.34 25.70 18.82
CA HIS A 362 2.83 24.56 19.59
C HIS A 362 2.03 23.28 19.30
N ILE A 363 0.69 23.38 19.17
CA ILE A 363 -0.18 22.22 18.87
C ILE A 363 0.12 21.69 17.47
N VAL A 364 0.15 22.56 16.45
CA VAL A 364 0.44 22.16 15.05
C VAL A 364 1.81 21.51 14.95
N ARG A 365 2.81 22.07 15.63
CA ARG A 365 4.17 21.51 15.69
C ARG A 365 4.19 20.16 16.38
N ALA A 366 3.53 20.01 17.52
CA ALA A 366 3.44 18.74 18.24
C ALA A 366 2.79 17.63 17.40
N VAL A 367 1.80 17.97 16.56
CA VAL A 367 1.18 17.01 15.64
C VAL A 367 2.18 16.53 14.59
N LEU A 368 2.94 17.44 13.96
CA LEU A 368 3.96 17.06 12.97
C LEU A 368 5.09 16.24 13.60
N GLU A 369 5.58 16.65 14.78
CA GLU A 369 6.60 15.91 15.53
C GLU A 369 6.09 14.54 15.98
N GLY A 370 4.83 14.43 16.43
CA GLY A 370 4.20 13.17 16.79
C GLY A 370 4.13 12.17 15.62
N ILE A 371 3.82 12.64 14.42
CA ILE A 371 3.85 11.79 13.21
C ILE A 371 5.29 11.37 12.90
N ALA A 372 6.29 12.25 13.07
CA ALA A 372 7.69 11.93 12.87
C ALA A 372 8.18 10.87 13.89
N HIS A 373 7.79 10.99 15.16
CA HIS A 373 8.08 9.98 16.18
C HIS A 373 7.48 8.61 15.85
N ARG A 374 6.25 8.59 15.30
CA ARG A 374 5.63 7.34 14.81
C ARG A 374 6.41 6.73 13.63
N GLY A 375 6.94 7.57 12.75
CA GLY A 375 7.85 7.12 11.69
C GLY A 375 9.09 6.42 12.25
N ALA A 376 9.67 6.97 13.32
CA ALA A 376 10.79 6.34 14.02
C ALA A 376 10.40 5.04 14.74
N ASP A 377 9.20 4.96 15.37
CA ASP A 377 8.71 3.72 15.98
C ASP A 377 8.62 2.58 14.93
N MET A 378 8.12 2.88 13.73
CA MET A 378 8.05 1.91 12.63
C MET A 378 9.44 1.46 12.19
N LEU A 379 10.38 2.40 12.05
CA LEU A 379 11.77 2.11 11.68
C LEU A 379 12.46 1.22 12.73
N GLU A 380 12.33 1.55 13.99
CA GLU A 380 12.87 0.75 15.11
C GLU A 380 12.29 -0.67 15.11
N ALA A 381 10.99 -0.81 14.86
CA ALA A 381 10.32 -2.10 14.79
C ALA A 381 10.87 -2.98 13.67
N VAL A 382 10.98 -2.45 12.44
CA VAL A 382 11.49 -3.26 11.31
C VAL A 382 12.97 -3.58 11.47
N ILE A 383 13.79 -2.70 12.05
CA ILE A 383 15.20 -2.97 12.37
C ILE A 383 15.27 -4.10 13.44
N ALA A 384 14.40 -4.03 14.46
CA ALA A 384 14.36 -5.07 15.51
C ALA A 384 13.93 -6.44 14.96
N ASP A 385 13.00 -6.48 13.98
CA ASP A 385 12.54 -7.73 13.38
C ASP A 385 13.53 -8.30 12.35
N THR A 386 14.07 -7.44 11.47
CA THR A 386 14.89 -7.86 10.32
C THR A 386 16.39 -7.95 10.65
N LYS A 387 16.84 -7.24 11.70
CA LYS A 387 18.27 -7.07 12.08
C LYS A 387 19.10 -6.39 10.97
N LEU A 388 18.47 -5.70 10.05
CA LEU A 388 19.13 -4.98 8.97
C LEU A 388 19.60 -3.61 9.41
N SER A 389 20.70 -3.15 8.83
CA SER A 389 21.15 -1.77 8.98
C SER A 389 20.46 -0.89 7.94
N VAL A 390 19.78 0.17 8.41
CA VAL A 390 19.18 1.19 7.57
C VAL A 390 20.04 2.45 7.64
N THR A 391 20.49 2.97 6.51
CA THR A 391 21.44 4.10 6.45
C THR A 391 20.80 5.41 5.99
N SER A 392 19.71 5.33 5.25
CA SER A 392 18.88 6.46 4.83
C SER A 392 17.43 6.03 4.70
N LEU A 393 16.52 6.99 4.68
CA LEU A 393 15.10 6.75 4.55
C LEU A 393 14.56 7.52 3.35
N ARG A 394 14.07 6.82 2.35
CA ARG A 394 13.36 7.42 1.22
C ARG A 394 11.94 7.76 1.59
N VAL A 395 11.48 8.96 1.22
CA VAL A 395 10.16 9.44 1.62
C VAL A 395 9.39 9.99 0.43
N ASP A 396 8.13 9.56 0.32
CA ASP A 396 7.14 10.09 -0.61
C ASP A 396 5.78 10.33 0.08
N GLY A 397 4.76 10.62 -0.73
CA GLY A 397 3.43 10.98 -0.27
C GLY A 397 3.28 12.47 0.00
N GLY A 398 2.03 12.90 0.21
CA GLY A 398 1.70 14.34 0.32
C GLY A 398 2.45 15.10 1.42
N MET A 399 2.74 14.43 2.54
CA MET A 399 3.44 15.06 3.66
C MET A 399 4.93 15.30 3.39
N SER A 400 5.54 14.66 2.39
CA SER A 400 6.95 14.87 2.03
C SER A 400 7.26 16.31 1.59
N GLN A 401 6.23 17.07 1.22
CA GLN A 401 6.34 18.48 0.86
C GLN A 401 6.53 19.42 2.08
N ASN A 402 6.21 18.94 3.28
CA ASN A 402 6.37 19.74 4.51
C ASN A 402 7.81 19.58 5.05
N LEU A 403 8.65 20.59 4.82
CA LEU A 403 10.07 20.54 5.20
C LEU A 403 10.30 20.53 6.72
N MET A 404 9.41 21.15 7.51
CA MET A 404 9.49 21.04 8.97
C MET A 404 9.26 19.60 9.42
N PHE A 405 8.27 18.93 8.85
CA PHE A 405 8.03 17.51 9.11
C PHE A 405 9.22 16.63 8.67
N MET A 406 9.80 16.89 7.49
CA MET A 406 10.98 16.16 7.02
C MET A 406 12.19 16.34 7.95
N GLN A 407 12.38 17.56 8.46
CA GLN A 407 13.44 17.83 9.45
C GLN A 407 13.18 17.11 10.77
N SER A 408 11.94 17.14 11.26
CA SER A 408 11.55 16.40 12.47
C SER A 408 11.76 14.90 12.31
N LEU A 409 11.43 14.33 11.14
CA LEU A 409 11.67 12.92 10.84
C LEU A 409 13.17 12.59 10.83
N ALA A 410 14.00 13.45 10.21
CA ALA A 410 15.46 13.29 10.22
C ALA A 410 16.00 13.31 11.64
N ASN A 411 15.60 14.30 12.44
CA ASN A 411 16.04 14.46 13.83
C ASN A 411 15.59 13.32 14.75
N THR A 412 14.39 12.79 14.51
CA THR A 412 13.81 11.71 15.31
C THR A 412 14.43 10.34 14.97
N THR A 413 14.68 10.07 13.68
CA THR A 413 15.29 8.81 13.22
C THR A 413 16.81 8.82 13.30
N GLY A 414 17.43 9.99 13.25
CA GLY A 414 18.88 10.15 13.13
C GLY A 414 19.42 9.79 11.75
N LEU A 415 18.53 9.65 10.73
CA LEU A 415 18.89 9.27 9.37
C LEU A 415 18.73 10.43 8.39
N ASN A 416 19.47 10.35 7.29
CA ASN A 416 19.20 11.20 6.13
C ASN A 416 17.85 10.84 5.53
N ILE A 417 17.01 11.86 5.29
CA ILE A 417 15.73 11.73 4.63
C ILE A 417 15.89 12.13 3.17
N GLU A 418 15.71 11.17 2.29
CA GLU A 418 15.81 11.32 0.84
C GLU A 418 14.41 11.51 0.25
N ILE A 419 14.05 12.74 -0.08
CA ILE A 419 12.72 13.05 -0.64
C ILE A 419 12.65 12.58 -2.09
N SER A 420 11.63 11.79 -2.43
CA SER A 420 11.40 11.29 -3.79
C SER A 420 11.29 12.45 -4.79
N PRO A 421 11.93 12.33 -5.98
CA PRO A 421 11.82 13.34 -7.04
C PRO A 421 10.44 13.36 -7.70
N VAL A 422 9.69 12.27 -7.55
CA VAL A 422 8.39 12.05 -8.19
C VAL A 422 7.34 11.66 -7.15
N THR A 423 6.15 12.16 -7.34
CA THR A 423 4.96 11.72 -6.58
C THR A 423 4.46 10.34 -7.06
N GLU A 424 4.93 9.89 -8.24
CA GLU A 424 4.47 8.71 -8.96
C GLU A 424 5.46 7.53 -8.83
N ALA A 425 6.05 7.30 -7.65
CA ALA A 425 6.98 6.20 -7.43
C ALA A 425 6.38 4.82 -7.76
N THR A 426 5.09 4.64 -7.46
CA THR A 426 4.32 3.44 -7.83
C THR A 426 4.31 3.21 -9.35
N THR A 427 4.10 4.27 -10.14
CA THR A 427 4.15 4.20 -11.61
C THR A 427 5.53 3.77 -12.10
N LEU A 428 6.60 4.32 -11.50
CA LEU A 428 7.97 3.99 -11.90
C LEU A 428 8.34 2.53 -11.63
N GLY A 429 8.06 2.01 -10.44
CA GLY A 429 8.41 0.63 -10.09
C GLY A 429 7.73 -0.39 -11.00
N THR A 430 6.45 -0.16 -11.31
CA THR A 430 5.69 -0.98 -12.27
C THR A 430 6.30 -0.92 -13.66
N ALA A 431 6.66 0.30 -14.14
CA ALA A 431 7.31 0.47 -15.43
C ALA A 431 8.66 -0.24 -15.50
N PHE A 432 9.46 -0.18 -14.42
CA PHE A 432 10.76 -0.84 -14.38
C PHE A 432 10.62 -2.35 -14.55
N LEU A 433 9.70 -2.99 -13.82
CA LEU A 433 9.45 -4.43 -13.95
C LEU A 433 8.93 -4.81 -15.35
N ALA A 434 7.96 -4.07 -15.89
CA ALA A 434 7.45 -4.31 -17.23
C ALA A 434 8.53 -4.08 -18.30
N GLY A 435 9.33 -3.03 -18.14
CA GLY A 435 10.40 -2.69 -19.07
C GLY A 435 11.56 -3.69 -19.06
N ILE A 436 11.89 -4.30 -17.91
CA ILE A 436 12.87 -5.40 -17.82
C ILE A 436 12.35 -6.60 -18.62
N ALA A 437 11.07 -6.94 -18.48
CA ALA A 437 10.47 -8.08 -19.18
C ALA A 437 10.51 -7.95 -20.72
N VAL A 438 10.52 -6.71 -21.25
CA VAL A 438 10.56 -6.45 -22.71
C VAL A 438 11.92 -5.86 -23.18
N GLY A 439 12.91 -5.79 -22.30
CA GLY A 439 14.29 -5.37 -22.64
C GLY A 439 14.50 -3.87 -22.74
N THR A 440 13.60 -3.03 -22.20
CA THR A 440 13.80 -1.57 -22.08
C THR A 440 15.00 -1.27 -21.16
N TRP A 441 15.10 -1.98 -20.04
CA TRP A 441 16.24 -1.97 -19.13
C TRP A 441 16.80 -3.39 -18.99
N PRO A 442 18.12 -3.57 -19.00
CA PRO A 442 18.74 -4.89 -18.86
C PRO A 442 18.69 -5.45 -17.43
N SER A 443 18.43 -4.61 -16.41
CA SER A 443 18.32 -5.03 -15.01
C SER A 443 17.59 -4.01 -14.16
N ILE A 444 17.12 -4.45 -12.98
CA ILE A 444 16.46 -3.59 -11.99
C ILE A 444 17.41 -2.48 -11.49
N ASN A 445 18.69 -2.78 -11.30
CA ASN A 445 19.71 -1.80 -10.90
C ASN A 445 19.83 -0.65 -11.92
N GLN A 446 19.79 -0.97 -13.21
CA GLN A 446 19.89 0.04 -14.25
C GLN A 446 18.60 0.86 -14.36
N ALA A 447 17.44 0.23 -14.25
CA ALA A 447 16.16 0.93 -14.25
C ALA A 447 16.07 1.91 -13.08
N THR A 448 16.37 1.47 -11.87
CA THR A 448 16.29 2.31 -10.66
C THR A 448 17.37 3.39 -10.56
N SER A 449 18.47 3.28 -11.31
CA SER A 449 19.51 4.32 -11.36
C SER A 449 19.03 5.65 -11.97
N THR A 450 17.88 5.63 -12.65
CA THR A 450 17.23 6.84 -13.19
C THR A 450 16.58 7.69 -12.09
N THR A 451 16.28 7.12 -10.91
CA THR A 451 15.62 7.81 -9.78
C THR A 451 16.64 8.29 -8.75
N LYS A 452 16.91 9.61 -8.74
CA LYS A 452 17.73 10.27 -7.71
C LYS A 452 16.83 11.08 -6.80
N PRO A 453 17.14 11.19 -5.48
CA PRO A 453 16.38 12.05 -4.57
C PRO A 453 16.34 13.50 -5.08
N ALA A 454 15.18 14.15 -4.98
CA ALA A 454 15.04 15.58 -5.29
C ALA A 454 15.74 16.45 -4.25
N LYS A 455 15.72 16.00 -3.01
CA LYS A 455 16.32 16.70 -1.87
C LYS A 455 16.72 15.68 -0.80
N VAL A 456 17.82 15.99 -0.10
CA VAL A 456 18.24 15.24 1.10
C VAL A 456 18.15 16.19 2.30
N VAL A 457 17.48 15.76 3.37
CA VAL A 457 17.39 16.46 4.65
C VAL A 457 18.22 15.68 5.66
N THR A 458 19.24 16.30 6.22
CA THR A 458 20.13 15.70 7.23
C THR A 458 19.65 16.04 8.64
N PRO A 459 19.87 15.16 9.63
CA PRO A 459 19.61 15.48 11.02
C PRO A 459 20.45 16.69 11.47
N THR A 460 19.83 17.64 12.15
CA THR A 460 20.51 18.80 12.77
C THR A 460 20.69 18.64 14.28
N GLU A 461 19.86 17.81 14.89
CA GLU A 461 19.85 17.44 16.30
C GLU A 461 19.28 16.04 16.47
N LYS A 462 19.39 15.49 17.66
CA LYS A 462 18.71 14.24 18.02
C LYS A 462 17.62 14.54 19.03
N LEU A 463 16.37 14.25 18.67
CA LEU A 463 15.23 14.44 19.58
C LEU A 463 15.23 13.34 20.67
N ASP A 464 14.96 13.75 21.91
CA ASP A 464 14.74 12.81 22.99
C ASP A 464 13.39 12.09 22.82
N ARG A 465 13.43 10.78 22.84
CA ARG A 465 12.25 9.93 22.67
C ARG A 465 11.67 9.41 24.00
N ALA A 466 12.29 9.71 25.15
CA ALA A 466 11.81 9.21 26.44
C ALA A 466 10.40 9.75 26.75
N GLN A 467 10.19 11.06 26.57
CA GLN A 467 8.87 11.67 26.77
C GLN A 467 7.84 11.17 25.74
N TRP A 468 8.26 10.90 24.51
CA TRP A 468 7.42 10.27 23.49
C TRP A 468 6.93 8.90 23.92
N HIS A 469 7.81 7.99 24.33
CA HIS A 469 7.44 6.64 24.76
C HIS A 469 6.47 6.65 25.96
N GLU A 470 6.67 7.58 26.90
CA GLU A 470 5.74 7.77 28.01
C GLU A 470 4.36 8.23 27.54
N ALA A 471 4.31 9.19 26.57
CA ALA A 471 3.06 9.66 25.99
C ALA A 471 2.30 8.54 25.27
N VAL A 472 3.00 7.71 24.49
CA VAL A 472 2.42 6.54 23.82
C VAL A 472 1.86 5.57 24.87
N THR A 473 2.59 5.28 25.94
CA THR A 473 2.12 4.42 27.03
C THR A 473 0.80 4.91 27.61
N ARG A 474 0.64 6.21 27.83
CA ARG A 474 -0.59 6.82 28.35
C ARG A 474 -1.76 6.84 27.36
N SER A 475 -1.50 6.76 26.04
CA SER A 475 -2.52 6.75 25.01
C SER A 475 -3.12 5.35 24.75
N ARG A 476 -2.40 4.30 25.17
CA ARG A 476 -2.79 2.91 24.93
C ARG A 476 -3.90 2.45 25.88
N GLY A 477 -4.63 1.42 25.45
CA GLY A 477 -5.68 0.78 26.28
C GLY A 477 -6.87 1.67 26.59
N TRP A 478 -7.05 2.81 25.89
CA TRP A 478 -8.14 3.75 26.17
C TRP A 478 -9.52 3.10 26.00
N ILE A 479 -9.69 2.22 25.01
CA ILE A 479 -10.88 1.38 24.83
C ILE A 479 -10.43 -0.09 24.98
N PRO A 480 -10.54 -0.68 26.18
CA PRO A 480 -9.98 -2.00 26.49
C PRO A 480 -10.49 -3.12 25.57
N SER A 481 -11.78 -3.09 25.19
CA SER A 481 -12.37 -4.08 24.29
C SER A 481 -11.78 -4.08 22.88
N LEU A 482 -11.32 -2.93 22.36
CA LEU A 482 -10.63 -2.83 21.10
C LEU A 482 -9.14 -3.14 21.22
N SER A 483 -8.53 -2.81 22.37
CA SER A 483 -7.12 -3.11 22.64
C SER A 483 -6.84 -4.60 22.81
N SER A 484 -7.87 -5.40 23.09
CA SER A 484 -7.76 -6.86 23.21
C SER A 484 -7.85 -7.59 21.85
N LEU A 485 -8.14 -6.90 20.77
CA LEU A 485 -8.20 -7.52 19.45
C LEU A 485 -6.79 -7.81 18.92
N ASP A 486 -6.58 -9.03 18.44
CA ASP A 486 -5.31 -9.51 17.86
C ASP A 486 -5.60 -10.24 16.54
N PHE A 487 -5.35 -9.54 15.41
CA PHE A 487 -5.53 -10.07 14.06
C PHE A 487 -4.20 -10.36 13.37
#